data_6e0459d3fb19839f7bee89fb6f0b29e9
#
_entry.id   6e0459d3fb19839f7bee89fb6f0b29e9
#
_cell.length_a   1.000
_cell.length_b   1.000
_cell.length_c   1.000
_cell.angle_alpha   90.00
_cell.angle_beta   90.00
_cell.angle_gamma   90.00
#
_symmetry.space_group_name_H-M   'P 1'
#
loop_
_entity.id
_entity.type
_entity.pdbx_description
1 polymer ?
#
loop_
_entity_poly.entity_id
_entity_poly.type
_entity_poly.pdbx_seq_one_letter_code
_entity_poly.pdbx_strand_id
1 'polypeptide(L)'
;LHLSIRRQRQMCIRDRAYTLHITDKAQLDGLPETAIAAAAHNAKEKNEEGWIFTLDFPSYSPFMTYSTQRELRKQMYMARNTVCTHDNEQNNLKICQRLVNLRRELAQLLGFETYADYVLRHRMASTTENVYKLLNDLIDAYKPTAIHETAEVEALAKKLEGDDFEMQPWDFGFYSHKLQMDKY
;
A
#
# COMPACT_ATOMS: atom_id res chain seq x y z
N LEU A 1 12.58 -14.11 18.01
CA LEU A 1 12.30 -14.43 16.58
C LEU A 1 10.91 -15.05 16.40
N HIS A 2 10.54 -16.09 17.19
CA HIS A 2 9.25 -16.80 17.05
C HIS A 2 8.00 -15.92 17.31
N LEU A 3 8.05 -15.00 18.24
CA LEU A 3 6.96 -14.08 18.57
C LEU A 3 6.74 -13.01 17.48
N SER A 4 7.81 -12.55 16.85
CA SER A 4 7.77 -11.60 15.74
C SER A 4 7.13 -12.22 14.50
N ILE A 5 7.50 -13.45 14.16
CA ILE A 5 6.95 -14.19 13.02
C ILE A 5 5.47 -14.53 13.23
N ARG A 6 5.05 -14.91 14.44
CA ARG A 6 3.63 -15.15 14.77
C ARG A 6 2.78 -13.88 14.65
N ARG A 7 3.29 -12.71 15.09
CA ARG A 7 2.58 -11.42 14.98
C ARG A 7 2.47 -10.95 13.53
N GLN A 8 3.52 -11.08 12.74
CA GLN A 8 3.50 -10.78 11.31
C GLN A 8 2.52 -11.69 10.56
N ARG A 9 2.46 -12.97 10.92
CA ARG A 9 1.50 -13.94 10.37
C ARG A 9 0.04 -13.61 10.75
N GLN A 10 -0.22 -13.12 11.95
CA GLN A 10 -1.56 -12.66 12.36
C GLN A 10 -1.99 -11.38 11.63
N MET A 11 -1.09 -10.44 11.37
CA MET A 11 -1.38 -9.28 10.53
C MET A 11 -1.75 -9.72 9.10
N CYS A 12 -0.98 -10.61 8.49
CA CYS A 12 -1.27 -11.13 7.15
C CYS A 12 -2.60 -11.90 7.06
N ILE A 13 -3.00 -12.62 8.11
CA ILE A 13 -4.28 -13.36 8.14
C ILE A 13 -5.47 -12.38 8.24
N ARG A 14 -5.32 -11.26 8.93
CA ARG A 14 -6.37 -10.25 9.10
C ARG A 14 -6.58 -9.39 7.86
N ASP A 15 -5.53 -9.16 7.07
CA ASP A 15 -5.60 -8.46 5.78
C ASP A 15 -6.46 -9.20 4.76
N ARG A 16 -6.61 -10.51 4.88
CA ARG A 16 -7.42 -11.36 4.00
C ARG A 16 -8.92 -11.30 4.23
N ALA A 17 -9.38 -10.57 5.24
CA ALA A 17 -10.81 -10.46 5.55
C ALA A 17 -11.57 -9.57 4.55
N TYR A 18 -10.91 -8.56 3.98
CA TYR A 18 -11.54 -7.68 3.00
C TYR A 18 -11.59 -8.34 1.62
N THR A 19 -12.76 -8.27 1.00
CA THR A 19 -12.96 -8.65 -0.40
C THR A 19 -13.86 -7.65 -1.10
N LEU A 20 -13.49 -7.30 -2.33
CA LEU A 20 -14.34 -6.55 -3.24
C LEU A 20 -15.07 -7.55 -4.13
N HIS A 21 -16.39 -7.65 -3.95
CA HIS A 21 -17.24 -8.52 -4.75
C HIS A 21 -17.91 -7.73 -5.87
N ILE A 22 -17.69 -8.16 -7.09
CA ILE A 22 -18.23 -7.57 -8.32
C ILE A 22 -19.15 -8.59 -9.00
N THR A 23 -20.37 -8.20 -9.30
CA THR A 23 -21.36 -9.03 -10.01
C THR A 23 -21.66 -8.50 -11.43
N ASP A 24 -21.41 -7.22 -11.66
CA ASP A 24 -21.60 -6.61 -12.96
C ASP A 24 -20.32 -6.68 -13.79
N LYS A 25 -20.41 -7.36 -14.94
CA LYS A 25 -19.29 -7.51 -15.87
C LYS A 25 -18.76 -6.16 -16.40
N ALA A 26 -19.60 -5.13 -16.49
CA ALA A 26 -19.15 -3.80 -16.92
C ALA A 26 -18.13 -3.16 -15.98
N GLN A 27 -18.15 -3.54 -14.70
CA GLN A 27 -17.19 -3.05 -13.70
C GLN A 27 -15.79 -3.69 -13.80
N LEU A 28 -15.62 -4.69 -14.66
CA LEU A 28 -14.32 -5.34 -14.94
C LEU A 28 -13.54 -4.64 -16.05
N ASP A 29 -14.09 -3.58 -16.62
CA ASP A 29 -13.48 -2.87 -17.73
C ASP A 29 -12.03 -2.45 -17.43
N GLY A 30 -11.15 -2.66 -18.42
CA GLY A 30 -9.71 -2.42 -18.33
C GLY A 30 -8.89 -3.53 -17.68
N LEU A 31 -9.49 -4.44 -16.91
CA LEU A 31 -8.75 -5.50 -16.21
C LEU A 31 -8.25 -6.58 -17.17
N PRO A 32 -7.01 -7.09 -16.99
CA PRO A 32 -6.49 -8.20 -17.77
C PRO A 32 -7.25 -9.51 -17.50
N GLU A 33 -7.40 -10.34 -18.54
CA GLU A 33 -8.10 -11.63 -18.44
C GLU A 33 -7.60 -12.54 -17.31
N THR A 34 -6.28 -12.52 -17.06
CA THR A 34 -5.68 -13.29 -15.98
C THR A 34 -6.15 -12.86 -14.60
N ALA A 35 -6.33 -11.55 -14.37
CA ALA A 35 -6.85 -11.01 -13.12
C ALA A 35 -8.36 -11.35 -12.97
N ILE A 36 -9.12 -11.26 -14.05
CA ILE A 36 -10.55 -11.63 -14.07
C ILE A 36 -10.73 -13.12 -13.79
N ALA A 37 -9.93 -13.97 -14.41
CA ALA A 37 -9.97 -15.43 -14.18
C ALA A 37 -9.63 -15.80 -12.72
N ALA A 38 -8.62 -15.15 -12.15
CA ALA A 38 -8.26 -15.36 -10.74
C ALA A 38 -9.38 -14.90 -9.79
N ALA A 39 -10.01 -13.75 -10.08
CA ALA A 39 -11.14 -13.25 -9.28
C ALA A 39 -12.38 -14.15 -9.38
N ALA A 40 -12.65 -14.72 -10.56
CA ALA A 40 -13.72 -15.71 -10.74
C ALA A 40 -13.45 -17.02 -9.98
N HIS A 41 -12.18 -17.44 -9.92
CA HIS A 41 -11.78 -18.62 -9.12
C HIS A 41 -12.03 -18.36 -7.63
N ASN A 42 -11.63 -17.17 -7.12
CA ASN A 42 -11.87 -16.78 -5.73
C ASN A 42 -13.37 -16.78 -5.37
N ALA A 43 -14.24 -16.33 -6.30
CA ALA A 43 -15.68 -16.37 -6.10
C ALA A 43 -16.21 -17.81 -6.01
N LYS A 44 -15.75 -18.70 -6.90
CA LYS A 44 -16.11 -20.13 -6.87
C LYS A 44 -15.70 -20.84 -5.57
N GLU A 45 -14.52 -20.55 -5.05
CA GLU A 45 -14.06 -21.11 -3.77
C GLU A 45 -14.96 -20.69 -2.59
N LYS A 46 -15.59 -19.53 -2.68
CA LYS A 46 -16.55 -19.04 -1.69
C LYS A 46 -18.00 -19.42 -1.97
N ASN A 47 -18.27 -20.13 -3.07
CA ASN A 47 -19.61 -20.44 -3.58
C ASN A 47 -20.45 -19.16 -3.85
N GLU A 48 -19.80 -18.11 -4.34
CA GLU A 48 -20.42 -16.84 -4.73
C GLU A 48 -20.39 -16.67 -6.25
N GLU A 49 -21.39 -15.99 -6.81
CA GLU A 49 -21.42 -15.63 -8.23
C GLU A 49 -20.62 -14.34 -8.48
N GLY A 50 -20.03 -14.22 -9.67
CA GLY A 50 -19.26 -13.03 -10.04
C GLY A 50 -17.77 -13.15 -9.79
N TRP A 51 -17.15 -12.09 -9.33
CA TRP A 51 -15.69 -11.94 -9.19
C TRP A 51 -15.33 -11.36 -7.83
N ILE A 52 -14.36 -11.98 -7.17
CA ILE A 52 -13.87 -11.54 -5.86
C ILE A 52 -12.40 -11.13 -5.97
N PHE A 53 -12.14 -9.85 -5.73
CA PHE A 53 -10.80 -9.29 -5.61
C PHE A 53 -10.41 -9.17 -4.14
N THR A 54 -9.13 -9.44 -3.85
CA THR A 54 -8.56 -9.40 -2.49
C THR A 54 -7.51 -8.30 -2.39
N LEU A 55 -7.04 -8.03 -1.17
CA LEU A 55 -5.94 -7.10 -0.92
C LEU A 55 -4.55 -7.75 -1.09
N ASP A 56 -4.48 -9.03 -1.46
CA ASP A 56 -3.21 -9.67 -1.79
C ASP A 56 -2.60 -9.05 -3.05
N PHE A 57 -1.27 -8.90 -3.07
CA PHE A 57 -0.58 -8.20 -4.14
C PHE A 57 -0.96 -8.64 -5.56
N PRO A 58 -1.08 -9.95 -5.87
CA PRO A 58 -1.45 -10.41 -7.22
C PRO A 58 -2.87 -10.02 -7.66
N SER A 59 -3.79 -9.76 -6.73
CA SER A 59 -5.14 -9.27 -7.00
C SER A 59 -5.21 -7.74 -6.98
N TYR A 60 -4.59 -7.12 -5.98
CA TYR A 60 -4.61 -5.68 -5.75
C TYR A 60 -3.86 -4.89 -6.84
N SER A 61 -2.62 -5.31 -7.18
CA SER A 61 -1.77 -4.54 -8.10
C SER A 61 -2.38 -4.43 -9.51
N PRO A 62 -2.84 -5.51 -10.17
CA PRO A 62 -3.50 -5.38 -11.46
C PRO A 62 -4.78 -4.54 -11.39
N PHE A 63 -5.54 -4.65 -10.30
CA PHE A 63 -6.75 -3.86 -10.13
C PHE A 63 -6.45 -2.36 -10.10
N MET A 64 -5.47 -1.93 -9.33
CA MET A 64 -5.05 -0.52 -9.23
C MET A 64 -4.42 0.02 -10.51
N THR A 65 -3.78 -0.85 -11.30
CA THR A 65 -3.08 -0.46 -12.53
C THR A 65 -4.02 -0.35 -13.73
N TYR A 66 -4.98 -1.26 -13.84
CA TYR A 66 -5.73 -1.42 -15.09
C TYR A 66 -7.23 -1.08 -15.01
N SER A 67 -7.86 -1.20 -13.82
CA SER A 67 -9.30 -0.96 -13.71
C SER A 67 -9.65 0.49 -14.09
N THR A 68 -10.60 0.67 -15.01
CA THR A 68 -11.14 2.00 -15.38
C THR A 68 -12.07 2.56 -14.31
N GLN A 69 -12.58 1.72 -13.40
CA GLN A 69 -13.55 2.09 -12.37
C GLN A 69 -12.90 2.83 -11.20
N ARG A 70 -12.86 4.17 -11.25
CA ARG A 70 -12.17 5.04 -10.28
C ARG A 70 -12.65 4.80 -8.84
N GLU A 71 -13.97 4.70 -8.62
CA GLU A 71 -14.54 4.48 -7.29
C GLU A 71 -14.16 3.12 -6.70
N LEU A 72 -14.05 2.09 -7.54
CA LEU A 72 -13.61 0.76 -7.09
C LEU A 72 -12.11 0.77 -6.77
N ARG A 73 -11.28 1.49 -7.55
CA ARG A 73 -9.86 1.72 -7.18
C ARG A 73 -9.74 2.42 -5.84
N LYS A 74 -10.55 3.47 -5.59
CA LYS A 74 -10.60 4.16 -4.29
C LYS A 74 -10.96 3.21 -3.15
N GLN A 75 -12.00 2.39 -3.33
CA GLN A 75 -12.40 1.41 -2.31
C GLN A 75 -11.26 0.43 -1.99
N MET A 76 -10.61 -0.14 -3.01
CA MET A 76 -9.47 -1.04 -2.84
C MET A 76 -8.29 -0.35 -2.17
N TYR A 77 -7.98 0.89 -2.57
CA TYR A 77 -6.90 1.69 -1.98
C TYR A 77 -7.17 1.98 -0.49
N MET A 78 -8.37 2.45 -0.17
CA MET A 78 -8.75 2.74 1.22
C MET A 78 -8.72 1.47 2.07
N ALA A 79 -9.31 0.37 1.58
CA ALA A 79 -9.29 -0.91 2.28
C ALA A 79 -7.86 -1.40 2.56
N ARG A 80 -6.94 -1.27 1.59
CA ARG A 80 -5.53 -1.66 1.75
C ARG A 80 -4.79 -0.81 2.78
N ASN A 81 -5.04 0.49 2.80
CA ASN A 81 -4.30 1.44 3.64
C ASN A 81 -4.90 1.60 5.04
N THR A 82 -6.11 1.10 5.29
CA THR A 82 -6.77 1.14 6.60
C THR A 82 -6.89 -0.23 7.26
N VAL A 83 -6.12 -1.20 6.79
CA VAL A 83 -6.08 -2.54 7.40
C VAL A 83 -5.77 -2.46 8.89
N CYS A 84 -6.54 -3.20 9.69
CA CYS A 84 -6.40 -3.28 11.16
C CYS A 84 -6.49 -1.93 11.90
N THR A 85 -7.12 -0.92 11.32
CA THR A 85 -7.37 0.37 11.98
C THR A 85 -8.84 0.63 12.32
N HIS A 86 -9.74 -0.24 11.86
CA HIS A 86 -11.18 -0.13 12.12
C HIS A 86 -11.52 -0.46 13.59
N ASP A 87 -12.62 0.10 14.08
CA ASP A 87 -13.08 -0.14 15.46
C ASP A 87 -13.71 -1.54 15.61
N ASN A 88 -12.86 -2.55 15.65
CA ASN A 88 -13.20 -3.96 15.83
C ASN A 88 -12.09 -4.70 16.58
N GLU A 89 -12.27 -5.99 16.84
CA GLU A 89 -11.30 -6.84 17.53
C GLU A 89 -9.94 -6.95 16.82
N GLN A 90 -9.88 -6.57 15.55
CA GLN A 90 -8.67 -6.61 14.73
C GLN A 90 -7.88 -5.29 14.77
N ASN A 91 -8.35 -4.28 15.51
CA ASN A 91 -7.69 -3.00 15.61
C ASN A 91 -6.33 -3.13 16.31
N ASN A 92 -5.27 -2.76 15.60
CA ASN A 92 -3.89 -2.85 16.09
C ASN A 92 -3.31 -1.51 16.58
N LEU A 93 -4.06 -0.40 16.53
CA LEU A 93 -3.56 0.92 16.90
C LEU A 93 -3.06 0.97 18.35
N LYS A 94 -3.82 0.40 19.30
CA LYS A 94 -3.40 0.31 20.70
C LYS A 94 -2.16 -0.58 20.89
N ILE A 95 -2.04 -1.64 20.09
CA ILE A 95 -0.88 -2.54 20.12
C ILE A 95 0.35 -1.81 19.59
N CYS A 96 0.22 -1.04 18.50
CA CYS A 96 1.30 -0.23 17.95
C CYS A 96 1.78 0.82 18.96
N GLN A 97 0.86 1.53 19.61
CA GLN A 97 1.19 2.51 20.65
C GLN A 97 1.92 1.85 21.83
N ARG A 98 1.44 0.73 22.33
CA ARG A 98 2.10 -0.02 23.39
C ARG A 98 3.49 -0.50 22.98
N LEU A 99 3.64 -0.97 21.74
CA LEU A 99 4.95 -1.42 21.23
C LEU A 99 5.98 -0.28 21.21
N VAL A 100 5.57 0.92 20.76
CA VAL A 100 6.45 2.10 20.73
C VAL A 100 6.86 2.50 22.14
N ASN A 101 5.92 2.54 23.09
CA ASN A 101 6.22 2.87 24.48
C ASN A 101 7.17 1.85 25.12
N LEU A 102 6.93 0.56 24.96
CA LEU A 102 7.81 -0.49 25.49
C LEU A 102 9.22 -0.44 24.88
N ARG A 103 9.34 -0.11 23.59
CA ARG A 103 10.65 0.08 22.95
C ARG A 103 11.41 1.27 23.55
N ARG A 104 10.70 2.39 23.82
CA ARG A 104 11.29 3.56 24.46
C ARG A 104 11.75 3.24 25.87
N GLU A 105 10.91 2.61 26.68
CA GLU A 105 11.23 2.18 28.04
C GLU A 105 12.46 1.24 28.07
N LEU A 106 12.52 0.27 27.16
CA LEU A 106 13.66 -0.62 27.01
C LEU A 106 14.96 0.15 26.71
N ALA A 107 14.91 1.10 25.77
CA ALA A 107 16.08 1.89 25.42
C ALA A 107 16.57 2.71 26.61
N GLN A 108 15.67 3.39 27.32
CA GLN A 108 15.97 4.18 28.50
C GLN A 108 16.56 3.31 29.65
N LEU A 109 16.00 2.12 29.89
CA LEU A 109 16.52 1.17 30.86
C LEU A 109 17.96 0.73 30.55
N LEU A 110 18.30 0.66 29.25
CA LEU A 110 19.65 0.30 28.79
C LEU A 110 20.59 1.52 28.64
N GLY A 111 20.15 2.72 29.06
CA GLY A 111 20.95 3.94 29.03
C GLY A 111 21.04 4.64 27.68
N PHE A 112 20.08 4.35 26.73
CA PHE A 112 19.99 5.00 25.44
C PHE A 112 18.86 6.02 25.44
N GLU A 113 19.02 7.11 24.70
CA GLU A 113 18.00 8.15 24.55
C GLU A 113 16.80 7.63 23.76
N THR A 114 17.05 6.96 22.63
CA THR A 114 16.02 6.40 21.78
C THR A 114 16.22 4.91 21.50
N TYR A 115 15.16 4.24 21.09
CA TYR A 115 15.25 2.85 20.63
C TYR A 115 16.07 2.70 19.34
N ALA A 116 16.12 3.75 18.51
CA ALA A 116 16.95 3.79 17.32
C ALA A 116 18.44 3.72 17.69
N ASP A 117 18.89 4.53 18.65
CA ASP A 117 20.28 4.54 19.12
C ASP A 117 20.70 3.18 19.68
N TYR A 118 19.82 2.55 20.46
CA TYR A 118 20.06 1.19 20.96
C TYR A 118 20.24 0.17 19.82
N VAL A 119 19.34 0.18 18.83
CA VAL A 119 19.36 -0.82 17.74
C VAL A 119 20.50 -0.56 16.76
N LEU A 120 20.77 0.70 16.41
CA LEU A 120 21.77 1.08 15.42
C LEU A 120 23.20 0.77 15.87
N ARG A 121 23.47 0.72 17.18
CA ARG A 121 24.76 0.31 17.73
C ARG A 121 25.25 -1.03 17.13
N HIS A 122 24.34 -1.93 16.77
CA HIS A 122 24.64 -3.24 16.22
C HIS A 122 24.30 -3.36 14.74
N ARG A 123 24.13 -2.22 14.05
CA ARG A 123 23.81 -2.16 12.63
C ARG A 123 24.91 -1.46 11.85
N MET A 124 24.98 -1.68 10.53
CA MET A 124 26.01 -1.11 9.66
C MET A 124 26.02 0.44 9.69
N ALA A 125 24.85 1.07 9.83
CA ALA A 125 24.75 2.53 9.92
C ALA A 125 25.33 3.12 11.21
N SER A 126 25.41 2.35 12.28
CA SER A 126 25.98 2.65 13.59
C SER A 126 25.28 3.77 14.37
N THR A 127 24.94 4.88 13.75
CA THR A 127 24.32 6.05 14.39
C THR A 127 23.10 6.58 13.61
N THR A 128 22.25 7.34 14.31
CA THR A 128 21.10 8.03 13.72
C THR A 128 21.52 9.08 12.72
N GLU A 129 22.62 9.81 12.97
CA GLU A 129 23.17 10.82 12.05
C GLU A 129 23.55 10.22 10.70
N ASN A 130 24.19 9.03 10.70
CA ASN A 130 24.53 8.34 9.45
C ASN A 130 23.28 7.93 8.67
N VAL A 131 22.22 7.49 9.35
CA VAL A 131 20.94 7.18 8.72
C VAL A 131 20.31 8.43 8.11
N TYR A 132 20.22 9.54 8.88
CA TYR A 132 19.65 10.79 8.37
C TYR A 132 20.47 11.38 7.22
N LYS A 133 21.80 11.32 7.31
CA LYS A 133 22.67 11.76 6.23
C LYS A 133 22.34 11.00 4.93
N LEU A 134 22.33 9.67 4.97
CA LEU A 134 22.00 8.86 3.79
C LEU A 134 20.60 9.19 3.25
N LEU A 135 19.59 9.30 4.12
CA LEU A 135 18.22 9.62 3.70
C LEU A 135 18.11 11.01 3.09
N ASN A 136 18.77 12.01 3.65
CA ASN A 136 18.77 13.37 3.12
C ASN A 136 19.50 13.43 1.77
N ASP A 137 20.67 12.78 1.65
CA ASP A 137 21.40 12.70 0.38
C ASP A 137 20.53 12.06 -0.73
N LEU A 138 19.75 11.02 -0.38
CA LEU A 138 18.81 10.38 -1.32
C LEU A 138 17.62 11.31 -1.65
N ILE A 139 17.06 12.01 -0.67
CA ILE A 139 15.97 12.97 -0.90
C ILE A 139 16.43 14.07 -1.83
N ASP A 140 17.59 14.66 -1.58
CA ASP A 140 18.13 15.75 -2.38
C ASP A 140 18.41 15.31 -3.83
N ALA A 141 18.90 14.06 -4.00
CA ALA A 141 19.16 13.51 -5.32
C ALA A 141 17.90 13.16 -6.11
N TYR A 142 16.89 12.58 -5.48
CA TYR A 142 15.74 11.98 -6.20
C TYR A 142 14.46 12.82 -6.17
N LYS A 143 14.28 13.68 -5.17
CA LYS A 143 13.06 14.49 -5.03
C LYS A 143 12.74 15.36 -6.25
N PRO A 144 13.72 16.04 -6.91
CA PRO A 144 13.42 16.83 -8.11
C PRO A 144 12.85 15.96 -9.25
N THR A 145 13.45 14.79 -9.48
CA THR A 145 12.97 13.84 -10.49
C THR A 145 11.57 13.33 -10.17
N ALA A 146 11.32 12.94 -8.92
CA ALA A 146 10.00 12.44 -8.49
C ALA A 146 8.91 13.50 -8.66
N ILE A 147 9.20 14.78 -8.37
CA ILE A 147 8.28 15.90 -8.60
C ILE A 147 7.97 16.04 -10.10
N HIS A 148 9.00 15.99 -10.94
CA HIS A 148 8.83 16.11 -12.40
C HIS A 148 7.99 14.96 -12.96
N GLU A 149 8.32 13.71 -12.63
CA GLU A 149 7.58 12.52 -13.07
C GLU A 149 6.13 12.52 -12.59
N THR A 150 5.87 12.95 -11.35
CA THR A 150 4.51 13.08 -10.82
C THR A 150 3.73 14.16 -11.58
N ALA A 151 4.35 15.28 -11.91
CA ALA A 151 3.71 16.33 -12.70
C ALA A 151 3.37 15.88 -14.13
N GLU A 152 4.20 15.03 -14.76
CA GLU A 152 3.88 14.44 -16.08
C GLU A 152 2.65 13.52 -16.01
N VAL A 153 2.56 12.69 -14.96
CA VAL A 153 1.40 11.81 -14.75
C VAL A 153 0.13 12.64 -14.51
N GLU A 154 0.21 13.70 -13.71
CA GLU A 154 -0.91 14.60 -13.46
C GLU A 154 -1.36 15.33 -14.71
N ALA A 155 -0.41 15.81 -15.53
CA ALA A 155 -0.72 16.45 -16.81
C ALA A 155 -1.44 15.51 -17.78
N LEU A 156 -1.03 14.24 -17.86
CA LEU A 156 -1.74 13.24 -18.65
C LEU A 156 -3.15 12.99 -18.11
N ALA A 157 -3.29 12.87 -16.78
CA ALA A 157 -4.59 12.66 -16.16
C ALA A 157 -5.56 13.80 -16.48
N LYS A 158 -5.12 15.05 -16.35
CA LYS A 158 -5.92 16.24 -16.74
C LYS A 158 -6.27 16.27 -18.22
N LYS A 159 -5.33 15.90 -19.09
CA LYS A 159 -5.60 15.80 -20.54
C LYS A 159 -6.71 14.79 -20.89
N LEU A 160 -6.81 13.71 -20.13
CA LEU A 160 -7.79 12.64 -20.37
C LEU A 160 -9.15 12.89 -19.72
N GLU A 161 -9.18 13.49 -18.52
CA GLU A 161 -10.39 13.63 -17.70
C GLU A 161 -10.93 15.07 -17.67
N GLY A 162 -10.11 16.07 -18.04
CA GLY A 162 -10.43 17.50 -18.00
C GLY A 162 -9.57 18.28 -16.99
N ASP A 163 -9.48 19.60 -17.20
CA ASP A 163 -8.58 20.46 -16.40
C ASP A 163 -8.94 20.52 -14.91
N ASP A 164 -10.21 20.30 -14.57
CA ASP A 164 -10.71 20.28 -13.19
C ASP A 164 -10.41 18.95 -12.46
N PHE A 165 -9.76 17.99 -13.13
CA PHE A 165 -9.47 16.70 -12.53
C PHE A 165 -8.38 16.84 -11.45
N GLU A 166 -8.72 16.43 -10.24
CA GLU A 166 -7.79 16.30 -9.11
C GLU A 166 -7.34 14.85 -8.96
N MET A 167 -6.05 14.61 -9.25
CA MET A 167 -5.44 13.29 -9.09
C MET A 167 -5.33 12.92 -7.61
N GLN A 168 -5.80 11.74 -7.26
CA GLN A 168 -5.73 11.19 -5.91
C GLN A 168 -4.75 10.02 -5.83
N PRO A 169 -4.32 9.60 -4.64
CA PRO A 169 -3.36 8.50 -4.51
C PRO A 169 -3.78 7.18 -5.19
N TRP A 170 -5.08 6.90 -5.28
CA TRP A 170 -5.61 5.72 -5.98
C TRP A 170 -5.62 5.84 -7.50
N ASP A 171 -5.30 7.00 -8.04
CA ASP A 171 -5.26 7.26 -9.48
C ASP A 171 -3.83 7.11 -10.04
N PHE A 172 -2.81 7.31 -9.21
CA PHE A 172 -1.41 7.37 -9.64
C PHE A 172 -0.97 6.13 -10.42
N GLY A 173 -1.25 4.92 -9.91
CA GLY A 173 -0.87 3.68 -10.58
C GLY A 173 -1.49 3.52 -11.96
N PHE A 174 -2.76 3.92 -12.11
CA PHE A 174 -3.49 3.84 -13.36
C PHE A 174 -2.96 4.82 -14.42
N TYR A 175 -2.79 6.10 -14.08
CA TYR A 175 -2.27 7.10 -15.04
C TYR A 175 -0.77 6.96 -15.30
N SER A 176 0.01 6.52 -14.33
CA SER A 176 1.42 6.19 -14.54
C SER A 176 1.59 5.07 -15.56
N HIS A 177 0.76 4.02 -15.48
CA HIS A 177 0.77 2.96 -16.50
C HIS A 177 0.35 3.48 -17.88
N LYS A 178 -0.71 4.32 -17.96
CA LYS A 178 -1.12 4.94 -19.23
C LYS A 178 -0.02 5.79 -19.84
N LEU A 179 0.67 6.58 -19.02
CA LEU A 179 1.81 7.39 -19.48
C LEU A 179 2.95 6.52 -20.01
N GLN A 180 3.22 5.39 -19.35
CA GLN A 180 4.22 4.43 -19.81
C GLN A 180 3.86 3.84 -21.17
N MET A 181 2.59 3.47 -21.37
CA MET A 181 2.11 2.94 -22.67
C MET A 181 2.07 4.00 -23.78
N ASP A 182 1.93 5.28 -23.44
CA ASP A 182 1.96 6.39 -24.41
C ASP A 182 3.39 6.74 -24.85
N LYS A 183 4.38 6.51 -23.96
CA LYS A 183 5.79 6.84 -24.22
C LYS A 183 6.58 5.71 -24.91
N TYR A 184 6.17 4.45 -24.76
CA TYR A 184 6.89 3.24 -25.18
C TYR A 184 5.98 2.26 -25.93
#